data_8ea1c46703aefcb01230fb14a02c5f1c
#
_entry.id   8ea1c46703aefcb01230fb14a02c5f1c
#
_cell.length_a   1.000
_cell.length_b   1.000
_cell.length_c   1.000
_cell.angle_alpha   90.00
_cell.angle_beta   90.00
_cell.angle_gamma   90.00
#
_symmetry.space_group_name_H-M   'P 1'
#
loop_
_entity.id
_entity.type
_entity.pdbx_description
1 polymer ?
#
loop_
_entity_poly.entity_id
_entity_poly.type
_entity_poly.pdbx_seq_one_letter_code
_entity_poly.pdbx_strand_id
1 'polypeptide(L)'
;MTHALADVIDRAWEGRDALSTDTRGEVREVVDAALDLLDRGEARVASKEADGSWTVHQWLKKAVLLSFRLNANGMIAGVPGGGNWWDKVPSKFEGWGETEFREAGFRAVPPAAVRRGAFIAKNAVLMPSYVNIGAYVGEGTMIDTWAS
;
A
#
# COMPACT_ATOMS: atom_id res chain seq x y z
N MET A 1 -4.13 12.86 15.24
CA MET A 1 -2.93 12.45 14.45
C MET A 1 -3.23 12.47 12.95
N THR A 2 -4.29 11.81 12.48
CA THR A 2 -4.67 11.73 11.05
C THR A 2 -4.93 13.09 10.39
N HIS A 3 -5.53 14.06 11.08
CA HIS A 3 -5.78 15.40 10.52
C HIS A 3 -4.48 16.16 10.19
N ALA A 4 -3.46 16.06 11.06
CA ALA A 4 -2.18 16.74 10.81
C ALA A 4 -1.45 16.17 9.57
N LEU A 5 -1.53 14.85 9.35
CA LEU A 5 -0.99 14.22 8.13
C LEU A 5 -1.76 14.69 6.89
N ALA A 6 -3.10 14.73 6.97
CA ALA A 6 -3.94 15.15 5.85
C ALA A 6 -3.63 16.59 5.40
N ASP A 7 -3.44 17.51 6.34
CA ASP A 7 -3.13 18.92 6.04
C ASP A 7 -1.78 19.07 5.31
N VAL A 8 -0.77 18.30 5.71
CA VAL A 8 0.54 18.30 5.03
C VAL A 8 0.42 17.69 3.63
N ILE A 9 -0.29 16.58 3.49
CA ILE A 9 -0.53 15.93 2.20
C ILE A 9 -1.28 16.85 1.25
N ASP A 10 -2.32 17.56 1.73
CA ASP A 10 -3.10 18.46 0.89
C ASP A 10 -2.26 19.64 0.40
N ARG A 11 -1.45 20.26 1.28
CA ARG A 11 -0.49 21.31 0.87
C ARG A 11 0.54 20.80 -0.14
N ALA A 12 1.11 19.62 0.11
CA ALA A 12 2.08 19.01 -0.79
C ALA A 12 1.47 18.69 -2.16
N TRP A 13 0.19 18.31 -2.18
CA TRP A 13 -0.55 18.04 -3.41
C TRP A 13 -0.70 19.30 -4.29
N GLU A 14 -0.99 20.44 -3.68
CA GLU A 14 -1.08 21.71 -4.43
C GLU A 14 0.28 22.12 -5.03
N GLY A 15 1.39 21.85 -4.31
CA GLY A 15 2.76 22.11 -4.77
C GLY A 15 3.45 20.93 -5.49
N ARG A 16 2.72 19.89 -5.88
CA ARG A 16 3.27 18.58 -6.33
C ARG A 16 4.21 18.66 -7.54
N ASP A 17 4.12 19.70 -8.36
CA ASP A 17 4.99 19.82 -9.54
C ASP A 17 6.44 20.17 -9.18
N ALA A 18 6.68 20.68 -7.97
CA ALA A 18 8.00 20.91 -7.41
C ALA A 18 8.61 19.66 -6.72
N LEU A 19 7.83 18.59 -6.55
CA LEU A 19 8.28 17.36 -5.89
C LEU A 19 8.96 16.42 -6.88
N SER A 20 10.06 15.83 -6.42
CA SER A 20 10.87 14.88 -7.19
C SER A 20 11.43 13.77 -6.31
N THR A 21 12.17 12.86 -6.90
CA THR A 21 12.90 11.80 -6.18
C THR A 21 13.95 12.35 -5.21
N ASP A 22 14.37 13.60 -5.37
CA ASP A 22 15.33 14.28 -4.50
C ASP A 22 14.68 14.99 -3.30
N THR A 23 13.36 15.11 -3.28
CA THR A 23 12.62 15.70 -2.16
C THR A 23 12.89 14.94 -0.87
N ARG A 24 13.21 15.66 0.21
CA ARG A 24 13.49 15.14 1.56
C ARG A 24 12.65 15.89 2.60
N GLY A 25 12.70 15.41 3.86
CA GLY A 25 12.04 16.04 5.00
C GLY A 25 10.54 15.78 5.08
N GLU A 26 9.80 16.71 5.69
CA GLU A 26 8.42 16.54 6.16
C GLU A 26 7.47 15.89 5.14
N VAL A 27 7.50 16.33 3.88
CA VAL A 27 6.57 15.79 2.86
C VAL A 27 6.81 14.31 2.64
N ARG A 28 8.07 13.87 2.55
CA ARG A 28 8.42 12.47 2.37
C ARG A 28 8.01 11.65 3.60
N GLU A 29 8.33 12.13 4.78
CA GLU A 29 8.03 11.46 6.05
C GLU A 29 6.52 11.28 6.25
N VAL A 30 5.73 12.31 5.93
CA VAL A 30 4.27 12.26 6.05
C VAL A 30 3.63 11.34 4.99
N VAL A 31 4.16 11.34 3.76
CA VAL A 31 3.71 10.39 2.72
C VAL A 31 4.01 8.96 3.15
N ASP A 32 5.23 8.67 3.63
CA ASP A 32 5.60 7.33 4.10
C ASP A 32 4.74 6.90 5.30
N ALA A 33 4.48 7.79 6.25
CA ALA A 33 3.59 7.51 7.39
C ALA A 33 2.15 7.19 6.93
N ALA A 34 1.63 7.89 5.92
CA ALA A 34 0.32 7.60 5.35
C ALA A 34 0.26 6.22 4.68
N LEU A 35 1.32 5.84 3.95
CA LEU A 35 1.43 4.50 3.35
C LEU A 35 1.53 3.41 4.41
N ASP A 36 2.22 3.65 5.51
CA ASP A 36 2.32 2.70 6.62
C ASP A 36 0.97 2.49 7.31
N LEU A 37 0.16 3.55 7.48
CA LEU A 37 -1.22 3.41 7.99
C LEU A 37 -2.08 2.53 7.08
N LEU A 38 -1.96 2.71 5.76
CA LEU A 38 -2.64 1.85 4.78
C LEU A 38 -2.13 0.41 4.86
N ASP A 39 -0.83 0.20 4.91
CA ASP A 39 -0.20 -1.11 4.93
C ASP A 39 -0.58 -1.94 6.15
N ARG A 40 -0.73 -1.27 7.31
CA ARG A 40 -1.17 -1.89 8.57
C ARG A 40 -2.70 -1.98 8.72
N GLY A 41 -3.47 -1.43 7.78
CA GLY A 41 -4.93 -1.41 7.84
C GLY A 41 -5.52 -0.46 8.89
N GLU A 42 -4.69 0.45 9.43
CA GLU A 42 -5.09 1.48 10.40
C GLU A 42 -5.82 2.65 9.73
N ALA A 43 -5.67 2.79 8.42
CA ALA A 43 -6.42 3.71 7.58
C ALA A 43 -6.91 3.01 6.31
N ARG A 44 -7.98 3.53 5.71
CA ARG A 44 -8.55 3.05 4.44
C ARG A 44 -8.74 4.20 3.48
N VAL A 45 -8.52 3.97 2.19
CA VAL A 45 -8.84 4.95 1.13
C VAL A 45 -10.34 5.23 1.09
N ALA A 46 -11.15 4.20 1.37
CA ALA A 46 -12.59 4.33 1.55
C ALA A 46 -13.04 3.49 2.76
N SER A 47 -13.88 4.06 3.61
CA SER A 47 -14.47 3.37 4.76
C SER A 47 -15.99 3.37 4.69
N LYS A 48 -16.58 2.27 5.15
CA LYS A 48 -18.03 2.14 5.27
C LYS A 48 -18.48 2.69 6.61
N GLU A 49 -19.44 3.61 6.58
CA GLU A 49 -20.01 4.24 7.76
C GLU A 49 -21.11 3.36 8.38
N ALA A 50 -21.52 3.71 9.60
CA ALA A 50 -22.54 2.97 10.33
C ALA A 50 -23.92 2.96 9.64
N ASP A 51 -24.22 4.00 8.86
CA ASP A 51 -25.44 4.11 8.06
C ASP A 51 -25.40 3.36 6.72
N GLY A 52 -24.26 2.69 6.44
CA GLY A 52 -24.02 1.95 5.20
C GLY A 52 -23.46 2.78 4.05
N SER A 53 -23.34 4.09 4.18
CA SER A 53 -22.69 4.96 3.20
C SER A 53 -21.17 4.73 3.16
N TRP A 54 -20.51 5.29 2.14
CA TRP A 54 -19.05 5.22 2.01
C TRP A 54 -18.43 6.60 2.06
N THR A 55 -17.42 6.76 2.90
CA THR A 55 -16.56 7.96 2.94
C THR A 55 -15.25 7.67 2.23
N VAL A 56 -14.92 8.53 1.24
CA VAL A 56 -13.63 8.45 0.52
C VAL A 56 -12.65 9.44 1.14
N HIS A 57 -11.53 8.93 1.63
CA HIS A 57 -10.46 9.72 2.26
C HIS A 57 -9.46 10.20 1.18
N GLN A 58 -9.80 11.31 0.52
CA GLN A 58 -9.04 11.83 -0.63
C GLN A 58 -7.56 12.08 -0.31
N TRP A 59 -7.23 12.50 0.93
CA TRP A 59 -5.85 12.74 1.34
C TRP A 59 -4.97 11.48 1.24
N LEU A 60 -5.52 10.29 1.53
CA LEU A 60 -4.80 9.02 1.37
C LEU A 60 -4.53 8.70 -0.10
N LYS A 61 -5.49 8.95 -0.99
CA LYS A 61 -5.28 8.84 -2.43
C LYS A 61 -4.20 9.80 -2.92
N LYS A 62 -4.21 11.05 -2.44
CA LYS A 62 -3.16 12.03 -2.73
C LYS A 62 -1.79 11.56 -2.24
N ALA A 63 -1.71 10.99 -1.02
CA ALA A 63 -0.48 10.41 -0.49
C ALA A 63 0.09 9.32 -1.40
N VAL A 64 -0.76 8.38 -1.86
CA VAL A 64 -0.36 7.34 -2.81
C VAL A 64 0.20 7.95 -4.10
N LEU A 65 -0.48 8.94 -4.68
CA LEU A 65 -0.04 9.58 -5.92
C LEU A 65 1.26 10.39 -5.74
N LEU A 66 1.43 11.05 -4.58
CA LEU A 66 2.66 11.74 -4.23
C LEU A 66 3.84 10.76 -4.10
N SER A 67 3.61 9.57 -3.53
CA SER A 67 4.65 8.57 -3.38
C SER A 67 5.29 8.17 -4.72
N PHE A 68 4.50 8.14 -5.81
CA PHE A 68 5.03 7.85 -7.15
C PHE A 68 5.95 8.93 -7.70
N ARG A 69 5.79 10.18 -7.26
CA ARG A 69 6.71 11.28 -7.60
C ARG A 69 7.99 11.25 -6.76
N LEU A 70 7.86 10.82 -5.52
CA LEU A 70 8.96 10.78 -4.57
C LEU A 70 9.91 9.58 -4.80
N ASN A 71 9.46 8.51 -5.45
CA ASN A 71 10.24 7.30 -5.61
C ASN A 71 10.60 7.05 -7.09
N ALA A 72 11.87 6.76 -7.32
CA ALA A 72 12.37 6.30 -8.62
C ALA A 72 12.05 4.81 -8.83
N ASN A 73 12.00 4.37 -10.09
CA ASN A 73 12.01 2.95 -10.38
C ASN A 73 13.33 2.31 -9.93
N GLY A 74 13.24 1.10 -9.43
CA GLY A 74 14.38 0.29 -9.01
C GLY A 74 14.14 -1.20 -9.31
N MET A 75 15.20 -1.97 -9.18
CA MET A 75 15.11 -3.43 -9.31
C MET A 75 14.43 -4.04 -8.11
N ILE A 76 13.42 -4.87 -8.35
CA ILE A 76 12.77 -5.73 -7.35
C ILE A 76 13.17 -7.17 -7.67
N ALA A 77 13.99 -7.76 -6.81
CA ALA A 77 14.47 -9.12 -6.94
C ALA A 77 13.57 -10.12 -6.18
N GLY A 78 13.77 -11.43 -6.42
CA GLY A 78 13.10 -12.47 -5.62
C GLY A 78 11.63 -12.71 -5.97
N VAL A 79 11.18 -12.24 -7.13
CA VAL A 79 9.83 -12.52 -7.60
C VAL A 79 9.64 -13.99 -7.94
N PRO A 80 8.41 -14.54 -7.86
CA PRO A 80 8.11 -15.90 -8.26
C PRO A 80 8.60 -16.21 -9.68
N GLY A 81 9.31 -17.33 -9.82
CA GLY A 81 9.93 -17.71 -11.09
C GLY A 81 11.38 -17.22 -11.28
N GLY A 82 11.97 -16.55 -10.28
CA GLY A 82 13.38 -16.13 -10.30
C GLY A 82 13.69 -14.94 -11.20
N GLY A 83 12.66 -14.20 -11.63
CA GLY A 83 12.83 -12.99 -12.44
C GLY A 83 13.11 -11.73 -11.61
N ASN A 84 13.28 -10.62 -12.31
CA ASN A 84 13.42 -9.28 -11.73
C ASN A 84 12.33 -8.37 -12.30
N TRP A 85 11.85 -7.45 -11.49
CA TRP A 85 10.90 -6.43 -11.89
C TRP A 85 11.52 -5.04 -11.77
N TRP A 86 10.94 -4.09 -12.49
CA TRP A 86 11.39 -2.70 -12.50
C TRP A 86 10.24 -1.79 -12.13
N ASP A 87 10.15 -1.41 -10.85
CA ASP A 87 9.06 -0.59 -10.35
C ASP A 87 9.53 0.30 -9.19
N LYS A 88 8.69 1.24 -8.81
CA LYS A 88 8.93 2.19 -7.72
C LYS A 88 8.20 1.82 -6.42
N VAL A 89 7.30 0.86 -6.45
CA VAL A 89 6.56 0.40 -5.28
C VAL A 89 7.08 -0.98 -4.87
N PRO A 90 7.67 -1.10 -3.68
CA PRO A 90 8.16 -2.40 -3.21
C PRO A 90 7.02 -3.40 -2.99
N SER A 91 7.36 -4.67 -2.98
CA SER A 91 6.44 -5.72 -2.54
C SER A 91 6.13 -5.54 -1.04
N LYS A 92 4.88 -5.82 -0.64
CA LYS A 92 4.53 -5.97 0.78
C LYS A 92 5.41 -7.04 1.46
N PHE A 93 5.84 -8.05 0.72
CA PHE A 93 6.61 -9.18 1.22
C PHE A 93 8.12 -8.96 1.19
N GLU A 94 8.57 -7.74 0.86
CA GLU A 94 10.00 -7.42 0.86
C GLU A 94 10.60 -7.61 2.25
N GLY A 95 11.62 -8.48 2.34
CA GLY A 95 12.28 -8.83 3.60
C GLY A 95 11.50 -9.78 4.52
N TRP A 96 10.32 -10.25 4.10
CA TRP A 96 9.53 -11.20 4.90
C TRP A 96 10.14 -12.59 4.88
N GLY A 97 10.21 -13.19 6.07
CA GLY A 97 10.49 -14.59 6.29
C GLY A 97 9.29 -15.32 6.88
N GLU A 98 9.54 -16.51 7.40
CA GLU A 98 8.48 -17.35 7.99
C GLU A 98 7.77 -16.67 9.17
N THR A 99 8.51 -15.91 9.99
CA THR A 99 7.96 -15.21 11.16
C THR A 99 6.90 -14.20 10.75
N GLU A 100 7.21 -13.33 9.78
CA GLU A 100 6.30 -12.28 9.32
C GLU A 100 5.03 -12.88 8.71
N PHE A 101 5.14 -13.95 7.91
CA PHE A 101 3.97 -14.63 7.35
C PHE A 101 3.12 -15.32 8.43
N ARG A 102 3.73 -15.93 9.44
CA ARG A 102 2.98 -16.54 10.55
C ARG A 102 2.23 -15.50 11.38
N GLU A 103 2.84 -14.38 11.68
CA GLU A 103 2.24 -13.28 12.45
C GLU A 103 1.11 -12.61 11.66
N ALA A 104 1.33 -12.38 10.36
CA ALA A 104 0.31 -11.82 9.46
C ALA A 104 -0.89 -12.76 9.29
N GLY A 105 -0.69 -14.07 9.31
CA GLY A 105 -1.74 -15.08 9.42
C GLY A 105 -2.60 -15.23 8.18
N PHE A 106 -2.10 -14.91 6.99
CA PHE A 106 -2.77 -15.15 5.70
C PHE A 106 -1.93 -16.05 4.79
N ARG A 107 -2.52 -16.58 3.74
CA ARG A 107 -1.85 -17.39 2.74
C ARG A 107 -1.71 -16.63 1.42
N ALA A 108 -0.49 -16.60 0.86
CA ALA A 108 -0.22 -16.06 -0.46
C ALA A 108 0.31 -17.16 -1.38
N VAL A 109 -0.44 -17.45 -2.43
CA VAL A 109 -0.10 -18.46 -3.43
C VAL A 109 0.73 -17.81 -4.54
N PRO A 110 1.92 -18.33 -4.89
CA PRO A 110 2.70 -17.76 -5.98
C PRO A 110 1.95 -17.86 -7.33
N PRO A 111 1.99 -16.85 -8.20
CA PRO A 111 2.68 -15.57 -8.09
C PRO A 111 1.80 -14.40 -7.62
N ALA A 112 1.08 -14.54 -6.50
CA ALA A 112 0.33 -13.41 -5.95
C ALA A 112 1.25 -12.19 -5.74
N ALA A 113 0.88 -11.05 -6.31
CA ALA A 113 1.61 -9.80 -6.19
C ALA A 113 0.86 -8.83 -5.27
N VAL A 114 1.49 -8.45 -4.16
CA VAL A 114 0.92 -7.52 -3.20
C VAL A 114 1.88 -6.33 -3.03
N ARG A 115 1.42 -5.14 -3.34
CA ARG A 115 2.21 -3.91 -3.16
C ARG A 115 2.20 -3.45 -1.70
N ARG A 116 3.32 -2.88 -1.22
CA ARG A 116 3.35 -2.13 0.06
C ARG A 116 2.25 -1.08 0.05
N GLY A 117 1.54 -0.93 1.18
CA GLY A 117 0.36 -0.06 1.30
C GLY A 117 -0.96 -0.75 0.99
N ALA A 118 -0.94 -2.06 0.72
CA ALA A 118 -2.12 -2.91 0.74
C ALA A 118 -2.22 -3.65 2.07
N PHE A 119 -3.39 -3.69 2.69
CA PHE A 119 -3.65 -4.45 3.91
C PHE A 119 -4.29 -5.79 3.60
N ILE A 120 -3.76 -6.85 4.21
CA ILE A 120 -4.31 -8.20 4.13
C ILE A 120 -4.59 -8.70 5.54
N ALA A 121 -5.85 -8.94 5.87
CA ALA A 121 -6.25 -9.43 7.19
C ALA A 121 -5.96 -10.93 7.35
N LYS A 122 -6.00 -11.38 8.62
CA LYS A 122 -5.81 -12.79 8.99
C LYS A 122 -6.80 -13.70 8.27
N ASN A 123 -6.39 -14.94 8.08
CA ASN A 123 -7.18 -16.00 7.43
C ASN A 123 -7.58 -15.70 5.96
N ALA A 124 -7.08 -14.62 5.37
CA ALA A 124 -7.26 -14.38 3.94
C ALA A 124 -6.44 -15.39 3.10
N VAL A 125 -6.93 -15.69 1.91
CA VAL A 125 -6.22 -16.50 0.91
C VAL A 125 -6.09 -15.69 -0.37
N LEU A 126 -4.87 -15.43 -0.77
CA LEU A 126 -4.56 -14.80 -2.03
C LEU A 126 -4.14 -15.89 -3.02
N MET A 127 -5.00 -16.24 -3.96
CA MET A 127 -4.60 -16.99 -5.14
C MET A 127 -3.71 -16.10 -6.01
N PRO A 128 -3.06 -16.60 -7.08
CA PRO A 128 -2.31 -15.75 -8.00
C PRO A 128 -3.16 -14.57 -8.47
N SER A 129 -2.89 -13.39 -7.93
CA SER A 129 -3.71 -12.20 -8.07
C SER A 129 -2.87 -10.95 -7.87
N TYR A 130 -3.46 -9.79 -8.13
CA TYR A 130 -2.77 -8.51 -7.94
C TYR A 130 -3.52 -7.65 -6.91
N VAL A 131 -2.85 -7.35 -5.80
CA VAL A 131 -3.38 -6.48 -4.73
C VAL A 131 -2.61 -5.17 -4.72
N ASN A 132 -3.26 -4.12 -5.20
CA ASN A 132 -2.63 -2.83 -5.38
C ASN A 132 -2.55 -2.04 -4.07
N ILE A 133 -1.68 -1.02 -4.06
CA ILE A 133 -1.55 -0.03 -2.97
C ILE A 133 -2.91 0.61 -2.67
N GLY A 134 -3.26 0.71 -1.39
CA GLY A 134 -4.54 1.23 -0.91
C GLY A 134 -5.67 0.20 -0.82
N ALA A 135 -5.48 -1.02 -1.32
CA ALA A 135 -6.45 -2.09 -1.16
C ALA A 135 -6.54 -2.55 0.31
N TYR A 136 -7.73 -2.95 0.72
CA TYR A 136 -7.98 -3.55 2.03
C TYR A 136 -8.70 -4.89 1.86
N VAL A 137 -8.01 -5.97 2.14
CA VAL A 137 -8.56 -7.32 2.10
C VAL A 137 -8.99 -7.72 3.50
N GLY A 138 -10.30 -7.92 3.70
CA GLY A 138 -10.89 -8.27 4.98
C GLY A 138 -10.55 -9.70 5.42
N GLU A 139 -10.79 -9.98 6.71
CA GLU A 139 -10.54 -11.29 7.31
C GLU A 139 -11.31 -12.41 6.61
N GLY A 140 -10.64 -13.54 6.40
CA GLY A 140 -11.22 -14.73 5.78
C GLY A 140 -11.58 -14.59 4.29
N THR A 141 -11.21 -13.47 3.66
CA THR A 141 -11.48 -13.25 2.22
C THR A 141 -10.62 -14.17 1.35
N MET A 142 -11.21 -14.73 0.31
CA MET A 142 -10.48 -15.33 -0.80
C MET A 142 -10.43 -14.37 -1.98
N ILE A 143 -9.23 -14.03 -2.42
CA ILE A 143 -8.98 -13.36 -3.69
C ILE A 143 -8.66 -14.45 -4.71
N ASP A 144 -9.53 -14.58 -5.71
CA ASP A 144 -9.42 -15.67 -6.69
C ASP A 144 -8.35 -15.39 -7.76
N THR A 145 -8.06 -16.41 -8.56
CA THR A 145 -7.00 -16.38 -9.56
C THR A 145 -7.23 -15.28 -10.59
N TRP A 146 -6.19 -14.45 -10.78
CA TRP A 146 -6.14 -13.29 -11.68
C TRP A 146 -7.11 -12.17 -11.36
N ALA A 147 -7.61 -12.12 -10.12
CA ALA A 147 -8.32 -10.93 -9.63
C ALA A 147 -7.37 -9.75 -9.39
N SER A 148 -7.89 -8.53 -9.55
CA SER A 148 -7.17 -7.27 -9.28
C SER A 148 -8.12 -6.20 -8.74
#